data_4f62bb0a7707c842f212fbed2fc71783
#
_entry.id   4f62bb0a7707c842f212fbed2fc71783
#
_cell.length_a   1.000
_cell.length_b   1.000
_cell.length_c   1.000
_cell.angle_alpha   90.00
_cell.angle_beta   90.00
_cell.angle_gamma   90.00
#
_symmetry.space_group_name_H-M   'P 1'
#
loop_
_entity.id
_entity.type
_entity.pdbx_description
1 polymer ?
#
loop_
_entity_poly.entity_id
_entity_poly.type
_entity_poly.pdbx_seq_one_letter_code
_entity_poly.pdbx_strand_id
1 'polypeptide(L)'
;MTTDAPTCPRHPGVETLLSCTRCGTPACPDCLVAGAVGSQCVDCLRGQRRENTLAVRSHARLFRPGAVFYLLVAGFAGACVWSAATPVTAVALGPADRAGPILAVILGWIVSLCIHEWAHAAVAHRGGDHTVADKGYLTLDPRRYADPIWSVAMPIAFLILGGLGLPGGAVWIEQHRIRSRAMRSLVSLAGPATNVVFGVVVLGLVRAGVFEGAPALEGAMAFLGLLEFVTAILNLIPVPGLDGYGAIEPYLPDDLRRMLMPVAQFGIVVLFIVFVSTDAGLWLWDAGRTGTDLMGVDAFTVDLGLLLSELRLT
;
A
#
# COMPACT_ATOMS: atom_id res chain seq x y z
N MET A 1 -18.97 0.56 66.00
CA MET A 1 -18.97 0.09 64.60
C MET A 1 -17.58 -0.32 64.29
N THR A 2 -17.22 -1.58 64.40
CA THR A 2 -15.93 -2.16 63.98
C THR A 2 -16.01 -2.33 62.48
N THR A 3 -15.39 -1.44 61.74
CA THR A 3 -15.19 -1.64 60.31
C THR A 3 -14.08 -2.66 60.17
N ASP A 4 -14.45 -3.95 60.00
CA ASP A 4 -13.48 -4.96 59.65
C ASP A 4 -12.73 -4.55 58.36
N ALA A 5 -11.43 -4.48 58.41
CA ALA A 5 -10.63 -4.13 57.26
C ALA A 5 -10.79 -5.22 56.18
N PRO A 6 -10.88 -4.85 54.91
CA PRO A 6 -11.02 -5.84 53.84
C PRO A 6 -9.81 -6.81 53.83
N THR A 7 -10.04 -8.08 53.53
CA THR A 7 -8.99 -9.09 53.44
C THR A 7 -8.54 -9.34 52.02
N CYS A 8 -7.26 -9.72 51.83
CA CYS A 8 -6.72 -10.09 50.53
C CYS A 8 -7.37 -11.41 50.04
N PRO A 9 -8.04 -11.44 48.88
CA PRO A 9 -8.71 -12.66 48.38
C PRO A 9 -7.78 -13.88 48.20
N ARG A 10 -6.46 -13.62 47.98
CA ARG A 10 -5.46 -14.68 47.85
C ARG A 10 -4.86 -15.11 49.17
N HIS A 11 -4.97 -14.27 50.19
CA HIS A 11 -4.52 -14.53 51.56
C HIS A 11 -5.61 -14.12 52.54
N PRO A 12 -6.65 -14.97 52.72
CA PRO A 12 -7.89 -14.61 53.48
C PRO A 12 -7.65 -14.22 54.93
N GLY A 13 -6.49 -14.53 55.49
CA GLY A 13 -6.11 -14.13 56.86
C GLY A 13 -5.35 -12.81 56.92
N VAL A 14 -5.12 -12.11 55.82
CA VAL A 14 -4.34 -10.86 55.76
C VAL A 14 -5.26 -9.68 55.46
N GLU A 15 -5.52 -8.87 56.48
CA GLU A 15 -6.21 -7.61 56.34
C GLU A 15 -5.34 -6.59 55.57
N THR A 16 -5.94 -5.81 54.67
CA THR A 16 -5.21 -4.84 53.88
C THR A 16 -6.09 -3.64 53.52
N LEU A 17 -5.51 -2.47 53.59
CA LEU A 17 -6.12 -1.22 53.09
C LEU A 17 -5.63 -0.90 51.68
N LEU A 18 -4.69 -1.72 51.14
CA LEU A 18 -4.17 -1.53 49.80
C LEU A 18 -5.13 -2.19 48.78
N SER A 19 -5.25 -1.58 47.62
CA SER A 19 -6.07 -2.08 46.51
C SER A 19 -5.33 -1.97 45.18
N CYS A 20 -5.70 -2.85 44.27
CA CYS A 20 -5.23 -2.79 42.89
C CYS A 20 -5.78 -1.54 42.19
N THR A 21 -4.91 -0.72 41.63
CA THR A 21 -5.31 0.52 40.91
C THR A 21 -6.10 0.25 39.62
N ARG A 22 -6.07 -1.01 39.12
CA ARG A 22 -6.79 -1.37 37.87
C ARG A 22 -8.18 -1.94 38.14
N CYS A 23 -8.33 -2.85 39.09
CA CYS A 23 -9.61 -3.53 39.34
C CYS A 23 -10.26 -3.20 40.69
N GLY A 24 -9.59 -2.39 41.53
CA GLY A 24 -10.11 -2.00 42.87
C GLY A 24 -10.06 -3.12 43.91
N THR A 25 -9.67 -4.34 43.59
CA THR A 25 -9.66 -5.47 44.50
C THR A 25 -8.65 -5.25 45.64
N PRO A 26 -9.03 -5.42 46.94
CA PRO A 26 -8.08 -5.38 48.04
C PRO A 26 -7.01 -6.45 47.87
N ALA A 27 -5.75 -6.09 48.06
CA ALA A 27 -4.64 -7.03 47.90
C ALA A 27 -3.48 -6.66 48.84
N CYS A 28 -2.90 -7.66 49.51
CA CYS A 28 -1.77 -7.48 50.38
C CYS A 28 -0.48 -7.10 49.60
N PRO A 29 0.55 -6.58 50.23
CA PRO A 29 1.80 -6.18 49.55
C PRO A 29 2.41 -7.27 48.69
N ASP A 30 2.33 -8.54 49.11
CA ASP A 30 2.87 -9.68 48.35
C ASP A 30 2.07 -10.00 47.07
N CYS A 31 0.82 -9.53 47.01
CA CYS A 31 -0.05 -9.66 45.83
C CYS A 31 -0.12 -8.42 44.94
N LEU A 32 0.60 -7.35 45.29
CA LEU A 32 0.70 -6.10 44.54
C LEU A 32 2.09 -5.94 43.94
N VAL A 33 2.14 -5.62 42.68
CA VAL A 33 3.36 -5.26 41.97
C VAL A 33 3.31 -3.81 41.59
N ALA A 34 4.34 -3.04 41.93
CA ALA A 34 4.45 -1.64 41.57
C ALA A 34 4.59 -1.48 40.04
N GLY A 35 3.78 -0.62 39.45
CA GLY A 35 3.82 -0.24 38.04
C GLY A 35 4.14 1.25 37.87
N ALA A 36 4.26 1.70 36.63
CA ALA A 36 4.53 3.11 36.30
C ALA A 36 3.41 4.04 36.81
N VAL A 37 2.19 3.52 36.98
CA VAL A 37 1.04 4.25 37.53
C VAL A 37 0.35 3.35 38.57
N GLY A 38 0.79 3.47 39.85
CA GLY A 38 0.20 2.73 40.97
C GLY A 38 0.59 1.26 41.02
N SER A 39 -0.11 0.50 41.88
CA SER A 39 0.15 -0.94 42.12
C SER A 39 -0.94 -1.83 41.54
N GLN A 40 -0.57 -2.88 40.84
CA GLN A 40 -1.50 -3.81 40.20
C GLN A 40 -1.43 -5.19 40.85
N CYS A 41 -2.57 -5.85 41.01
CA CYS A 41 -2.59 -7.22 41.51
C CYS A 41 -2.06 -8.23 40.48
N VAL A 42 -1.54 -9.35 40.99
CA VAL A 42 -0.95 -10.40 40.16
C VAL A 42 -1.93 -10.93 39.10
N ASP A 43 -3.24 -10.93 39.37
CA ASP A 43 -4.24 -11.39 38.41
C ASP A 43 -4.44 -10.41 37.25
N CYS A 44 -4.43 -9.12 37.52
CA CYS A 44 -4.43 -8.09 36.46
C CYS A 44 -3.19 -8.17 35.59
N LEU A 45 -2.00 -8.40 36.17
CA LEU A 45 -0.74 -8.59 35.44
C LEU A 45 -0.75 -9.85 34.56
N ARG A 46 -1.33 -10.96 35.07
CA ARG A 46 -1.50 -12.20 34.27
C ARG A 46 -2.47 -11.99 33.12
N GLY A 47 -3.57 -11.28 33.35
CA GLY A 47 -4.51 -10.89 32.30
C GLY A 47 -3.84 -10.08 31.21
N GLN A 48 -3.05 -9.04 31.57
CA GLN A 48 -2.29 -8.25 30.60
C GLN A 48 -1.28 -9.08 29.81
N ARG A 49 -0.54 -9.99 30.44
CA ARG A 49 0.37 -10.90 29.74
C ARG A 49 -0.37 -11.78 28.74
N ARG A 50 -1.55 -12.29 29.10
CA ARG A 50 -2.38 -13.12 28.21
C ARG A 50 -2.93 -12.31 27.04
N GLU A 51 -3.43 -11.10 27.29
CA GLU A 51 -3.90 -10.16 26.26
C GLU A 51 -2.76 -9.79 25.30
N ASN A 52 -1.58 -9.46 25.83
CA ASN A 52 -0.39 -9.15 25.01
C ASN A 52 0.07 -10.37 24.18
N THR A 53 0.02 -11.58 24.75
CA THR A 53 0.38 -12.80 24.02
C THR A 53 -0.62 -13.11 22.91
N LEU A 54 -1.92 -12.89 23.15
CA LEU A 54 -2.96 -13.02 22.13
C LEU A 54 -2.83 -11.95 21.06
N ALA A 55 -2.52 -10.71 21.44
CA ALA A 55 -2.25 -9.62 20.52
C ALA A 55 -1.04 -9.95 19.62
N VAL A 56 0.08 -10.40 20.18
CA VAL A 56 1.26 -10.81 19.39
C VAL A 56 0.93 -11.94 18.40
N ARG A 57 0.13 -12.94 18.83
CA ARG A 57 -0.34 -14.03 17.95
C ARG A 57 -1.31 -13.55 16.88
N SER A 58 -2.14 -12.55 17.19
CA SER A 58 -3.04 -11.94 16.20
C SER A 58 -2.24 -11.11 15.17
N HIS A 59 -1.21 -10.37 15.60
CA HIS A 59 -0.34 -9.61 14.69
C HIS A 59 0.32 -10.50 13.62
N ALA A 60 0.78 -11.70 13.97
CA ALA A 60 1.37 -12.62 12.98
C ALA A 60 0.35 -13.10 11.93
N ARG A 61 -0.96 -13.09 12.24
CA ARG A 61 -2.03 -13.42 11.29
C ARG A 61 -2.48 -12.23 10.44
N LEU A 62 -2.28 -10.99 10.92
CA LEU A 62 -2.70 -9.77 10.25
C LEU A 62 -1.94 -9.51 8.93
N PHE A 63 -0.69 -9.96 8.83
CA PHE A 63 0.17 -9.78 7.65
C PHE A 63 0.11 -10.96 6.67
N ARG A 64 -0.89 -11.85 6.75
CA ARG A 64 -1.05 -12.94 5.79
C ARG A 64 -1.83 -12.46 4.58
N PRO A 65 -1.27 -12.59 3.35
CA PRO A 65 -1.98 -12.25 2.13
C PRO A 65 -3.30 -13.04 2.03
N GLY A 66 -4.35 -12.37 1.58
CA GLY A 66 -5.65 -12.99 1.32
C GLY A 66 -5.63 -13.89 0.08
N ALA A 67 -6.61 -14.79 -0.04
CA ALA A 67 -6.72 -15.71 -1.19
C ALA A 67 -6.78 -14.94 -2.53
N VAL A 68 -7.41 -13.78 -2.56
CA VAL A 68 -7.51 -12.95 -3.78
C VAL A 68 -6.14 -12.48 -4.24
N PHE A 69 -5.26 -12.08 -3.33
CA PHE A 69 -3.90 -11.69 -3.70
C PHE A 69 -3.13 -12.85 -4.34
N TYR A 70 -3.24 -14.06 -3.78
CA TYR A 70 -2.61 -15.24 -4.38
C TYR A 70 -3.20 -15.57 -5.76
N LEU A 71 -4.50 -15.38 -5.97
CA LEU A 71 -5.12 -15.54 -7.29
C LEU A 71 -4.62 -14.50 -8.30
N LEU A 72 -4.43 -13.24 -7.87
CA LEU A 72 -3.84 -12.20 -8.71
C LEU A 72 -2.40 -12.54 -9.10
N VAL A 73 -1.57 -12.99 -8.15
CA VAL A 73 -0.18 -13.41 -8.40
C VAL A 73 -0.15 -14.63 -9.34
N ALA A 74 -1.02 -15.62 -9.12
CA ALA A 74 -1.12 -16.79 -10.01
C ALA A 74 -1.58 -16.40 -11.42
N GLY A 75 -2.56 -15.49 -11.52
CA GLY A 75 -3.01 -14.93 -12.80
C GLY A 75 -1.90 -14.17 -13.52
N PHE A 76 -1.14 -13.35 -12.79
CA PHE A 76 0.03 -12.65 -13.32
C PHE A 76 1.09 -13.63 -13.85
N ALA A 77 1.43 -14.66 -13.06
CA ALA A 77 2.37 -15.69 -13.48
C ALA A 77 1.86 -16.44 -14.73
N GLY A 78 0.58 -16.78 -14.78
CA GLY A 78 -0.06 -17.41 -15.96
C GLY A 78 -0.01 -16.53 -17.20
N ALA A 79 -0.26 -15.21 -17.04
CA ALA A 79 -0.16 -14.24 -18.13
C ALA A 79 1.29 -14.06 -18.61
N CYS A 80 2.27 -14.11 -17.70
CA CYS A 80 3.69 -14.12 -18.07
C CYS A 80 4.05 -15.36 -18.90
N VAL A 81 3.59 -16.55 -18.50
CA VAL A 81 3.82 -17.80 -19.27
C VAL A 81 3.16 -17.69 -20.65
N TRP A 82 1.92 -17.18 -20.72
CA TRP A 82 1.24 -16.96 -22.01
C TRP A 82 2.03 -15.97 -22.87
N SER A 83 2.41 -14.83 -22.32
CA SER A 83 3.20 -13.82 -23.02
C SER A 83 4.53 -14.38 -23.54
N ALA A 84 5.22 -15.22 -22.75
CA ALA A 84 6.46 -15.86 -23.16
C ALA A 84 6.28 -16.82 -24.36
N ALA A 85 5.11 -17.45 -24.47
CA ALA A 85 4.77 -18.34 -25.59
C ALA A 85 4.26 -17.57 -26.82
N THR A 86 4.05 -16.26 -26.75
CA THR A 86 3.52 -15.44 -27.85
C THR A 86 4.63 -15.10 -28.84
N PRO A 87 4.53 -15.53 -30.13
CA PRO A 87 5.51 -15.18 -31.14
C PRO A 87 5.36 -13.72 -31.55
N VAL A 88 6.45 -12.96 -31.53
CA VAL A 88 6.51 -11.59 -32.10
C VAL A 88 7.06 -11.73 -33.51
N THR A 89 6.17 -11.72 -34.51
CA THR A 89 6.56 -11.71 -35.92
C THR A 89 6.27 -10.37 -36.56
N ALA A 90 7.10 -9.96 -37.51
CA ALA A 90 6.99 -8.65 -38.19
C ALA A 90 5.69 -8.49 -39.04
N VAL A 91 4.83 -9.50 -39.17
CA VAL A 91 3.78 -9.59 -40.19
C VAL A 91 2.37 -9.35 -39.66
N ALA A 92 2.10 -8.99 -38.52
CA ALA A 92 0.82 -8.55 -37.93
C ALA A 92 0.52 -9.24 -36.60
N LEU A 93 0.59 -8.46 -35.55
CA LEU A 93 0.10 -8.85 -34.23
C LEU A 93 -1.42 -8.80 -34.22
N GLY A 94 -2.06 -9.96 -34.24
CA GLY A 94 -3.51 -10.06 -34.05
C GLY A 94 -3.92 -9.73 -32.59
N PRO A 95 -5.22 -9.51 -32.35
CA PRO A 95 -5.71 -9.27 -30.98
C PRO A 95 -5.36 -10.41 -29.99
N ALA A 96 -5.31 -11.64 -30.48
CA ALA A 96 -4.94 -12.82 -29.67
C ALA A 96 -3.48 -12.78 -29.20
N ASP A 97 -2.57 -12.25 -30.03
CA ASP A 97 -1.14 -12.17 -29.72
C ASP A 97 -0.85 -11.08 -28.67
N ARG A 98 -1.74 -10.11 -28.52
CA ARG A 98 -1.61 -9.05 -27.53
C ARG A 98 -2.20 -9.41 -26.16
N ALA A 99 -3.07 -10.41 -26.09
CA ALA A 99 -3.80 -10.75 -24.87
C ALA A 99 -2.87 -11.16 -23.71
N GLY A 100 -1.85 -11.97 -23.96
CA GLY A 100 -0.87 -12.36 -22.95
C GLY A 100 -0.10 -11.16 -22.38
N PRO A 101 0.58 -10.35 -23.21
CA PRO A 101 1.27 -9.11 -22.77
C PRO A 101 0.36 -8.13 -22.03
N ILE A 102 -0.83 -7.84 -22.55
CA ILE A 102 -1.81 -6.95 -21.90
C ILE A 102 -2.17 -7.46 -20.50
N LEU A 103 -2.52 -8.75 -20.39
CA LEU A 103 -2.86 -9.34 -19.10
C LEU A 103 -1.66 -9.37 -18.14
N ALA A 104 -0.45 -9.62 -18.62
CA ALA A 104 0.75 -9.56 -17.79
C ALA A 104 0.98 -8.14 -17.24
N VAL A 105 0.86 -7.11 -18.06
CA VAL A 105 0.99 -5.72 -17.59
C VAL A 105 -0.12 -5.35 -16.60
N ILE A 106 -1.38 -5.62 -16.93
CA ILE A 106 -2.52 -5.25 -16.08
C ILE A 106 -2.46 -5.98 -14.73
N LEU A 107 -2.24 -7.30 -14.74
CA LEU A 107 -2.21 -8.08 -13.50
C LEU A 107 -0.96 -7.76 -12.67
N GLY A 108 0.19 -7.53 -13.31
CA GLY A 108 1.41 -7.07 -12.64
C GLY A 108 1.20 -5.72 -11.96
N TRP A 109 0.56 -4.79 -12.64
CA TRP A 109 0.23 -3.48 -12.09
C TRP A 109 -0.77 -3.56 -10.93
N ILE A 110 -1.80 -4.43 -11.02
CA ILE A 110 -2.73 -4.65 -9.89
C ILE A 110 -2.01 -5.27 -8.69
N VAL A 111 -1.10 -6.22 -8.91
CA VAL A 111 -0.27 -6.80 -7.84
C VAL A 111 0.59 -5.71 -7.18
N SER A 112 1.23 -4.86 -7.98
CA SER A 112 2.01 -3.72 -7.48
C SER A 112 1.14 -2.74 -6.69
N LEU A 113 -0.06 -2.39 -7.18
CA LEU A 113 -1.02 -1.55 -6.46
C LEU A 113 -1.39 -2.16 -5.09
N CYS A 114 -1.61 -3.48 -5.01
CA CYS A 114 -1.87 -4.14 -3.73
C CYS A 114 -0.70 -3.97 -2.75
N ILE A 115 0.54 -4.03 -3.23
CA ILE A 115 1.75 -3.86 -2.41
C ILE A 115 1.90 -2.38 -1.99
N HIS A 116 1.59 -1.44 -2.88
CA HIS A 116 1.59 0.00 -2.63
C HIS A 116 0.63 0.36 -1.47
N GLU A 117 -0.62 -0.04 -1.56
CA GLU A 117 -1.64 0.22 -0.53
C GLU A 117 -1.31 -0.49 0.79
N TRP A 118 -0.80 -1.71 0.70
CA TRP A 118 -0.33 -2.43 1.87
C TRP A 118 0.84 -1.74 2.56
N ALA A 119 1.75 -1.13 1.82
CA ALA A 119 2.88 -0.41 2.38
C ALA A 119 2.44 0.80 3.21
N HIS A 120 1.48 1.60 2.71
CA HIS A 120 0.84 2.66 3.48
C HIS A 120 0.25 2.12 4.78
N ALA A 121 -0.56 1.07 4.70
CA ALA A 121 -1.19 0.46 5.86
C ALA A 121 -0.17 -0.13 6.86
N ALA A 122 0.90 -0.77 6.37
CA ALA A 122 1.94 -1.37 7.20
C ALA A 122 2.74 -0.32 7.97
N VAL A 123 3.09 0.80 7.32
CA VAL A 123 3.79 1.93 7.97
C VAL A 123 2.85 2.66 8.93
N ALA A 124 1.58 2.87 8.57
CA ALA A 124 0.56 3.47 9.44
C ALA A 124 0.34 2.62 10.71
N HIS A 125 0.25 1.30 10.56
CA HIS A 125 0.12 0.38 11.69
C HIS A 125 1.30 0.50 12.66
N ARG A 126 2.53 0.51 12.14
CA ARG A 126 3.74 0.76 12.95
C ARG A 126 3.77 2.16 13.54
N GLY A 127 3.18 3.13 12.84
CA GLY A 127 3.03 4.52 13.26
C GLY A 127 2.04 4.76 14.38
N GLY A 128 1.16 3.79 14.69
CA GLY A 128 0.18 3.85 15.78
C GLY A 128 -1.28 3.73 15.35
N ASP A 129 -1.58 3.74 14.05
CA ASP A 129 -2.93 3.49 13.56
C ASP A 129 -3.20 1.98 13.42
N HIS A 130 -3.71 1.38 14.49
CA HIS A 130 -4.07 -0.04 14.49
C HIS A 130 -5.42 -0.32 13.79
N THR A 131 -6.21 0.71 13.45
CA THR A 131 -7.50 0.53 12.76
C THR A 131 -7.34 -0.03 11.35
N VAL A 132 -6.18 0.17 10.71
CA VAL A 132 -5.86 -0.42 9.40
C VAL A 132 -5.86 -1.96 9.43
N ALA A 133 -5.54 -2.55 10.58
CA ALA A 133 -5.61 -3.98 10.81
C ALA A 133 -7.06 -4.47 10.91
N ASP A 134 -7.90 -3.74 11.66
CA ASP A 134 -9.32 -4.05 11.83
C ASP A 134 -10.07 -3.94 10.50
N LYS A 135 -9.69 -2.97 9.67
CA LYS A 135 -10.21 -2.79 8.30
C LYS A 135 -9.70 -3.86 7.31
N GLY A 136 -8.71 -4.67 7.71
CA GLY A 136 -8.14 -5.75 6.90
C GLY A 136 -7.16 -5.29 5.81
N TYR A 137 -6.66 -4.05 5.86
CA TYR A 137 -5.75 -3.49 4.84
C TYR A 137 -4.38 -4.17 4.81
N LEU A 138 -4.00 -4.89 5.89
CA LEU A 138 -2.74 -5.63 5.98
C LEU A 138 -2.78 -7.00 5.28
N THR A 139 -3.90 -7.36 4.63
CA THR A 139 -4.06 -8.67 3.97
C THR A 139 -3.78 -8.66 2.46
N LEU A 140 -3.32 -7.54 1.89
CA LEU A 140 -3.11 -7.37 0.44
C LEU A 140 -4.39 -7.66 -0.40
N ASP A 141 -5.57 -7.68 0.22
CA ASP A 141 -6.85 -7.95 -0.47
C ASP A 141 -7.43 -6.64 -1.03
N PRO A 142 -7.39 -6.42 -2.36
CA PRO A 142 -7.85 -5.18 -2.98
C PRO A 142 -9.32 -4.87 -2.70
N ARG A 143 -10.16 -5.89 -2.44
CA ARG A 143 -11.58 -5.69 -2.12
C ARG A 143 -11.82 -4.92 -0.81
N ARG A 144 -10.78 -4.74 0.02
CA ARG A 144 -10.86 -4.03 1.29
C ARG A 144 -10.70 -2.51 1.13
N TYR A 145 -10.00 -2.05 0.09
CA TYR A 145 -9.67 -0.64 -0.14
C TYR A 145 -9.96 -0.15 -1.55
N ALA A 146 -10.23 -1.05 -2.50
CA ALA A 146 -10.59 -0.67 -3.84
C ALA A 146 -12.06 -0.25 -3.91
N ASP A 147 -12.31 0.97 -4.36
CA ASP A 147 -13.62 1.39 -4.82
C ASP A 147 -13.80 0.94 -6.28
N PRO A 148 -14.88 0.22 -6.65
CA PRO A 148 -15.05 -0.30 -8.00
C PRO A 148 -14.99 0.76 -9.10
N ILE A 149 -15.46 1.97 -8.82
CA ILE A 149 -15.48 3.06 -9.80
C ILE A 149 -14.11 3.73 -9.88
N TRP A 150 -13.56 4.16 -8.75
CA TRP A 150 -12.32 4.93 -8.71
C TRP A 150 -11.07 4.08 -8.88
N SER A 151 -11.08 2.83 -8.38
CA SER A 151 -9.90 1.96 -8.40
C SER A 151 -9.84 1.04 -9.62
N VAL A 152 -10.94 0.81 -10.32
CA VAL A 152 -10.99 -0.11 -11.46
C VAL A 152 -11.53 0.57 -12.72
N ALA A 153 -12.75 1.13 -12.66
CA ALA A 153 -13.39 1.66 -13.85
C ALA A 153 -12.66 2.90 -14.41
N MET A 154 -12.20 3.80 -13.53
CA MET A 154 -11.47 5.00 -13.95
C MET A 154 -10.13 4.69 -14.62
N PRO A 155 -9.22 3.90 -14.04
CA PRO A 155 -7.98 3.50 -14.72
C PRO A 155 -8.22 2.81 -16.06
N ILE A 156 -9.21 1.93 -16.15
CA ILE A 156 -9.57 1.27 -17.42
C ILE A 156 -10.09 2.31 -18.44
N ALA A 157 -10.97 3.22 -18.04
CA ALA A 157 -11.44 4.28 -18.92
C ALA A 157 -10.30 5.14 -19.45
N PHE A 158 -9.34 5.49 -18.61
CA PHE A 158 -8.14 6.25 -19.02
C PHE A 158 -7.25 5.47 -19.98
N LEU A 159 -7.05 4.16 -19.75
CA LEU A 159 -6.30 3.32 -20.70
C LEU A 159 -6.99 3.25 -22.06
N ILE A 160 -8.31 3.14 -22.09
CA ILE A 160 -9.10 3.12 -23.34
C ILE A 160 -9.00 4.45 -24.08
N LEU A 161 -8.99 5.58 -23.36
CA LEU A 161 -8.86 6.92 -23.93
C LEU A 161 -7.42 7.25 -24.38
N GLY A 162 -6.49 6.29 -24.26
CA GLY A 162 -5.08 6.49 -24.62
C GLY A 162 -4.30 7.32 -23.60
N GLY A 163 -4.85 7.46 -22.39
CA GLY A 163 -4.22 8.17 -21.27
C GLY A 163 -3.48 7.24 -20.32
N LEU A 164 -2.88 7.85 -19.29
CA LEU A 164 -2.28 7.15 -18.17
C LEU A 164 -3.37 6.53 -17.28
N GLY A 165 -3.22 5.27 -16.92
CA GLY A 165 -4.03 4.68 -15.85
C GLY A 165 -3.72 5.41 -14.54
N LEU A 166 -4.66 6.23 -14.05
CA LEU A 166 -4.50 6.86 -12.75
C LEU A 166 -4.71 5.83 -11.65
N PRO A 167 -3.85 5.77 -10.63
CA PRO A 167 -4.07 4.91 -9.49
C PRO A 167 -5.36 5.32 -8.79
N GLY A 168 -6.25 4.38 -8.59
CA GLY A 168 -7.52 4.60 -7.90
C GLY A 168 -7.68 3.55 -6.81
N GLY A 169 -7.41 3.90 -5.61
CA GLY A 169 -7.58 3.12 -4.39
C GLY A 169 -6.89 3.88 -3.28
N ALA A 170 -7.49 3.94 -2.12
CA ALA A 170 -6.85 4.56 -0.97
C ALA A 170 -7.21 3.83 0.30
N VAL A 171 -6.20 3.40 1.04
CA VAL A 171 -6.37 2.95 2.42
C VAL A 171 -6.76 4.15 3.28
N TRP A 172 -7.87 4.03 4.00
CA TRP A 172 -8.31 5.07 4.93
C TRP A 172 -7.50 5.00 6.23
N ILE A 173 -6.53 5.92 6.38
CA ILE A 173 -5.63 6.01 7.52
C ILE A 173 -6.09 7.12 8.47
N GLU A 174 -6.15 6.82 9.77
CA GLU A 174 -6.51 7.78 10.80
C GLU A 174 -5.27 8.58 11.23
N GLN A 175 -4.98 9.66 10.49
CA GLN A 175 -3.79 10.49 10.65
C GLN A 175 -3.57 11.00 12.09
N HIS A 176 -4.66 11.24 12.86
CA HIS A 176 -4.57 11.68 14.24
C HIS A 176 -3.98 10.64 15.19
N ARG A 177 -3.96 9.34 14.80
CA ARG A 177 -3.35 8.24 15.57
C ARG A 177 -1.86 8.10 15.30
N ILE A 178 -1.36 8.68 14.23
CA ILE A 178 0.05 8.58 13.87
C ILE A 178 0.90 9.44 14.80
N ARG A 179 1.93 8.85 15.40
CA ARG A 179 2.72 9.38 16.52
C ARG A 179 3.44 10.70 16.22
N SER A 180 3.86 10.93 14.97
CA SER A 180 4.67 12.11 14.62
C SER A 180 4.42 12.59 13.19
N ARG A 181 4.77 13.86 12.91
CA ARG A 181 4.71 14.44 11.56
C ARG A 181 5.58 13.64 10.58
N ALA A 182 6.81 13.31 10.97
CA ALA A 182 7.71 12.51 10.14
C ALA A 182 7.13 11.12 9.82
N MET A 183 6.46 10.47 10.78
CA MET A 183 5.80 9.19 10.54
C MET A 183 4.63 9.33 9.56
N ARG A 184 3.86 10.43 9.60
CA ARG A 184 2.80 10.71 8.60
C ARG A 184 3.39 10.82 7.20
N SER A 185 4.50 11.56 7.05
CA SER A 185 5.21 11.63 5.76
C SER A 185 5.73 10.27 5.30
N LEU A 186 6.29 9.45 6.21
CA LEU A 186 6.73 8.09 5.87
C LEU A 186 5.57 7.19 5.45
N VAL A 187 4.39 7.34 6.06
CA VAL A 187 3.17 6.64 5.63
C VAL A 187 2.88 6.98 4.17
N SER A 188 2.84 8.26 3.83
CA SER A 188 2.54 8.70 2.45
C SER A 188 3.63 8.30 1.45
N LEU A 189 4.90 8.29 1.83
CA LEU A 189 6.00 7.89 0.94
C LEU A 189 6.14 6.37 0.77
N ALA A 190 5.50 5.58 1.62
CA ALA A 190 5.67 4.13 1.63
C ALA A 190 5.16 3.48 0.33
N GLY A 191 4.02 3.92 -0.20
CA GLY A 191 3.46 3.43 -1.46
C GLY A 191 4.37 3.72 -2.64
N PRO A 192 4.68 5.00 -2.94
CA PRO A 192 5.59 5.34 -4.04
C PRO A 192 6.96 4.64 -3.95
N ALA A 193 7.49 4.45 -2.74
CA ALA A 193 8.72 3.70 -2.55
C ALA A 193 8.60 2.23 -3.02
N THR A 194 7.45 1.58 -2.82
CA THR A 194 7.25 0.21 -3.32
C THR A 194 7.14 0.16 -4.83
N ASN A 195 6.54 1.16 -5.49
CA ASN A 195 6.54 1.24 -6.95
C ASN A 195 7.96 1.36 -7.49
N VAL A 196 8.80 2.25 -6.91
CA VAL A 196 10.21 2.35 -7.31
C VAL A 196 10.93 1.01 -7.15
N VAL A 197 10.77 0.35 -5.99
CA VAL A 197 11.40 -0.97 -5.75
C VAL A 197 10.91 -2.01 -6.75
N PHE A 198 9.61 -2.06 -7.02
CA PHE A 198 9.04 -3.03 -7.96
C PHE A 198 9.54 -2.77 -9.38
N GLY A 199 9.56 -1.51 -9.83
CA GLY A 199 10.12 -1.11 -11.13
C GLY A 199 11.59 -1.48 -11.25
N VAL A 200 12.42 -1.18 -10.24
CA VAL A 200 13.84 -1.55 -10.21
C VAL A 200 14.03 -3.08 -10.30
N VAL A 201 13.21 -3.86 -9.58
CA VAL A 201 13.30 -5.32 -9.64
C VAL A 201 12.93 -5.84 -11.03
N VAL A 202 11.80 -5.41 -11.59
CA VAL A 202 11.32 -5.88 -12.90
C VAL A 202 12.31 -5.48 -14.01
N LEU A 203 12.73 -4.22 -14.06
CA LEU A 203 13.72 -3.75 -15.07
C LEU A 203 15.08 -4.38 -14.86
N GLY A 204 15.48 -4.64 -13.62
CA GLY A 204 16.69 -5.37 -13.31
C GLY A 204 16.68 -6.80 -13.87
N LEU A 205 15.53 -7.50 -13.82
CA LEU A 205 15.34 -8.82 -14.42
C LEU A 205 15.40 -8.74 -15.96
N VAL A 206 14.77 -7.73 -16.58
CA VAL A 206 14.87 -7.46 -18.01
C VAL A 206 16.34 -7.27 -18.39
N ARG A 207 17.05 -6.36 -17.71
CA ARG A 207 18.46 -6.04 -17.96
C ARG A 207 19.40 -7.24 -17.77
N ALA A 208 19.06 -8.15 -16.84
CA ALA A 208 19.79 -9.38 -16.58
C ALA A 208 19.53 -10.48 -17.63
N GLY A 209 18.68 -10.24 -18.63
CA GLY A 209 18.36 -11.20 -19.69
C GLY A 209 17.48 -12.36 -19.23
N VAL A 210 16.75 -12.23 -18.11
CA VAL A 210 15.88 -13.32 -17.59
C VAL A 210 14.79 -13.68 -18.58
N PHE A 211 14.40 -12.76 -19.45
CA PHE A 211 13.35 -12.92 -20.44
C PHE A 211 13.86 -13.09 -21.88
N GLU A 212 15.19 -13.31 -22.06
CA GLU A 212 15.78 -13.54 -23.37
C GLU A 212 15.07 -14.72 -24.08
N GLY A 213 14.78 -14.54 -25.39
CA GLY A 213 14.05 -15.53 -26.19
C GLY A 213 12.51 -15.43 -26.07
N ALA A 214 11.97 -14.54 -25.24
CA ALA A 214 10.54 -14.27 -25.07
C ALA A 214 10.22 -12.79 -25.26
N PRO A 215 10.36 -12.22 -26.48
CA PRO A 215 10.32 -10.78 -26.70
C PRO A 215 8.98 -10.14 -26.30
N ALA A 216 7.86 -10.84 -26.41
CA ALA A 216 6.57 -10.33 -25.95
C ALA A 216 6.51 -10.17 -24.42
N LEU A 217 7.07 -11.13 -23.67
CA LEU A 217 7.16 -11.03 -22.22
C LEU A 217 8.19 -9.96 -21.81
N GLU A 218 9.34 -9.93 -22.45
CA GLU A 218 10.40 -8.96 -22.18
C GLU A 218 9.88 -7.53 -22.35
N GLY A 219 9.21 -7.22 -23.47
CA GLY A 219 8.57 -5.94 -23.71
C GLY A 219 7.49 -5.63 -22.66
N ALA A 220 6.61 -6.58 -22.35
CA ALA A 220 5.57 -6.39 -21.33
C ALA A 220 6.17 -6.07 -19.96
N MET A 221 7.25 -6.72 -19.55
CA MET A 221 7.94 -6.46 -18.28
C MET A 221 8.67 -5.10 -18.30
N ALA A 222 9.31 -4.74 -19.41
CA ALA A 222 9.95 -3.44 -19.58
C ALA A 222 8.90 -2.31 -19.48
N PHE A 223 7.76 -2.47 -20.13
CA PHE A 223 6.66 -1.51 -20.05
C PHE A 223 6.02 -1.45 -18.65
N LEU A 224 5.85 -2.59 -17.97
CA LEU A 224 5.40 -2.61 -16.58
C LEU A 224 6.37 -1.84 -15.68
N GLY A 225 7.68 -2.02 -15.85
CA GLY A 225 8.69 -1.27 -15.10
C GLY A 225 8.63 0.24 -15.36
N LEU A 226 8.37 0.66 -16.60
CA LEU A 226 8.12 2.07 -16.94
C LEU A 226 6.88 2.60 -16.20
N LEU A 227 5.77 1.84 -16.22
CA LEU A 227 4.53 2.23 -15.53
C LEU A 227 4.74 2.40 -14.01
N GLU A 228 5.59 1.58 -13.40
CA GLU A 228 5.91 1.69 -11.97
C GLU A 228 6.64 3.01 -11.65
N PHE A 229 7.60 3.42 -12.48
CA PHE A 229 8.28 4.72 -12.31
C PHE A 229 7.33 5.88 -12.57
N VAL A 230 6.53 5.81 -13.62
CA VAL A 230 5.51 6.82 -13.93
C VAL A 230 4.53 6.96 -12.75
N THR A 231 4.05 5.83 -12.20
CA THR A 231 3.14 5.81 -11.04
C THR A 231 3.80 6.40 -9.79
N ALA A 232 5.07 6.06 -9.53
CA ALA A 232 5.81 6.63 -8.40
C ALA A 232 5.96 8.14 -8.52
N ILE A 233 6.37 8.64 -9.68
CA ILE A 233 6.54 10.08 -9.95
C ILE A 233 5.21 10.81 -9.84
N LEU A 234 4.15 10.26 -10.43
CA LEU A 234 2.79 10.80 -10.36
C LEU A 234 2.34 10.96 -8.90
N ASN A 235 2.48 9.90 -8.10
CA ASN A 235 2.07 9.93 -6.70
C ASN A 235 2.92 10.86 -5.85
N LEU A 236 4.15 11.18 -6.24
CA LEU A 236 5.01 12.13 -5.54
C LEU A 236 4.71 13.60 -5.87
N ILE A 237 3.84 13.89 -6.84
CA ILE A 237 3.41 15.26 -7.13
C ILE A 237 2.66 15.82 -5.90
N PRO A 238 2.98 17.05 -5.44
CA PRO A 238 2.39 17.61 -4.22
C PRO A 238 0.97 18.21 -4.47
N VAL A 239 0.10 17.41 -5.09
CA VAL A 239 -1.29 17.77 -5.36
C VAL A 239 -2.19 17.10 -4.33
N PRO A 240 -3.14 17.82 -3.68
CA PRO A 240 -4.09 17.23 -2.76
C PRO A 240 -4.81 16.02 -3.37
N GLY A 241 -4.77 14.91 -2.65
CA GLY A 241 -5.28 13.62 -3.12
C GLY A 241 -4.20 12.63 -3.56
N LEU A 242 -2.93 13.08 -3.70
CA LEU A 242 -1.77 12.22 -3.99
C LEU A 242 -0.85 12.10 -2.76
N ASP A 243 0.00 11.09 -2.77
CA ASP A 243 0.92 10.78 -1.67
C ASP A 243 1.96 11.88 -1.42
N GLY A 244 2.43 12.54 -2.49
CA GLY A 244 3.34 13.68 -2.39
C GLY A 244 2.76 14.83 -1.56
N TYR A 245 1.47 15.11 -1.71
CA TYR A 245 0.81 16.05 -0.82
C TYR A 245 0.76 15.52 0.62
N GLY A 246 0.35 14.26 0.82
CA GLY A 246 0.30 13.65 2.14
C GLY A 246 1.66 13.63 2.86
N ALA A 247 2.78 13.59 2.10
CA ALA A 247 4.11 13.66 2.67
C ALA A 247 4.47 15.05 3.20
N ILE A 248 4.00 16.14 2.56
CA ILE A 248 4.29 17.52 2.97
C ILE A 248 3.21 18.10 3.89
N GLU A 249 1.96 17.62 3.80
CA GLU A 249 0.82 18.14 4.54
C GLU A 249 1.08 18.33 6.06
N PRO A 250 1.77 17.39 6.77
CA PRO A 250 2.01 17.55 8.21
C PRO A 250 2.84 18.79 8.59
N TYR A 251 3.53 19.41 7.63
CA TYR A 251 4.39 20.57 7.83
C TYR A 251 3.77 21.87 7.31
N LEU A 252 2.64 21.79 6.61
CA LEU A 252 1.95 22.98 6.11
C LEU A 252 1.28 23.74 7.25
N PRO A 253 1.21 25.10 7.16
CA PRO A 253 0.40 25.91 8.08
C PRO A 253 -1.06 25.46 8.09
N ASP A 254 -1.71 25.54 9.26
CA ASP A 254 -3.10 25.07 9.41
C ASP A 254 -4.10 25.85 8.54
N ASP A 255 -3.83 27.13 8.25
CA ASP A 255 -4.68 27.94 7.37
C ASP A 255 -4.62 27.43 5.93
N LEU A 256 -3.42 27.10 5.45
CA LEU A 256 -3.22 26.52 4.10
C LEU A 256 -3.88 25.15 3.99
N ARG A 257 -3.72 24.29 5.00
CA ARG A 257 -4.37 22.97 5.05
C ARG A 257 -5.89 23.09 4.96
N ARG A 258 -6.49 24.01 5.75
CA ARG A 258 -7.94 24.27 5.73
C ARG A 258 -8.42 24.79 4.38
N MET A 259 -7.63 25.64 3.72
CA MET A 259 -7.94 26.15 2.38
C MET A 259 -7.88 25.08 1.31
N LEU A 260 -6.92 24.13 1.39
CA LEU A 260 -6.73 23.06 0.41
C LEU A 260 -7.67 21.87 0.63
N MET A 261 -8.22 21.67 1.83
CA MET A 261 -9.08 20.53 2.16
C MET A 261 -10.30 20.39 1.22
N PRO A 262 -11.06 21.46 0.88
CA PRO A 262 -12.18 21.34 -0.05
C PRO A 262 -11.75 21.00 -1.48
N VAL A 263 -10.51 21.35 -1.85
CA VAL A 263 -9.95 21.11 -3.19
C VAL A 263 -9.43 19.69 -3.32
N ALA A 264 -9.05 19.04 -2.21
CA ALA A 264 -8.46 17.71 -2.20
C ALA A 264 -9.32 16.65 -2.91
N GLN A 265 -10.64 16.72 -2.76
CA GLN A 265 -11.58 15.82 -3.43
C GLN A 265 -11.59 15.96 -4.97
N PHE A 266 -11.15 17.11 -5.50
CA PHE A 266 -11.07 17.39 -6.93
C PHE A 266 -9.65 17.33 -7.48
N GLY A 267 -8.64 17.13 -6.63
CA GLY A 267 -7.22 17.19 -7.01
C GLY A 267 -6.89 16.25 -8.16
N ILE A 268 -7.37 15.01 -8.12
CA ILE A 268 -7.17 14.02 -9.16
C ILE A 268 -7.86 14.45 -10.47
N VAL A 269 -9.06 15.02 -10.41
CA VAL A 269 -9.78 15.50 -11.60
C VAL A 269 -9.05 16.69 -12.24
N VAL A 270 -8.58 17.63 -11.43
CA VAL A 270 -7.77 18.77 -11.91
C VAL A 270 -6.49 18.29 -12.54
N LEU A 271 -5.79 17.36 -11.91
CA LEU A 271 -4.56 16.78 -12.44
C LEU A 271 -4.80 16.11 -13.79
N PHE A 272 -5.90 15.35 -13.90
CA PHE A 272 -6.29 14.73 -15.17
C PHE A 272 -6.54 15.77 -16.26
N ILE A 273 -7.32 16.82 -15.96
CA ILE A 273 -7.55 17.90 -16.94
C ILE A 273 -6.22 18.52 -17.39
N VAL A 274 -5.29 18.76 -16.45
CA VAL A 274 -3.95 19.29 -16.78
C VAL A 274 -3.20 18.34 -17.70
N PHE A 275 -3.20 17.04 -17.43
CA PHE A 275 -2.48 16.06 -18.25
C PHE A 275 -3.07 15.91 -19.67
N VAL A 276 -4.39 16.03 -19.80
CA VAL A 276 -5.05 15.92 -21.13
C VAL A 276 -4.95 17.23 -21.92
N SER A 277 -4.97 18.38 -21.24
CA SER A 277 -4.99 19.70 -21.90
C SER A 277 -3.63 20.35 -22.08
N THR A 278 -2.56 19.75 -21.56
CA THR A 278 -1.19 20.28 -21.65
C THR A 278 -0.17 19.16 -21.91
N ASP A 279 1.09 19.53 -22.19
CA ASP A 279 2.19 18.61 -22.37
C ASP A 279 2.70 17.98 -21.06
N ALA A 280 2.03 18.23 -19.94
CA ALA A 280 2.43 17.68 -18.62
C ALA A 280 2.42 16.15 -18.60
N GLY A 281 1.49 15.52 -19.36
CA GLY A 281 1.48 14.07 -19.54
C GLY A 281 2.73 13.55 -20.23
N LEU A 282 3.20 14.24 -21.28
CA LEU A 282 4.44 13.89 -21.99
C LEU A 282 5.64 13.99 -21.07
N TRP A 283 5.74 15.09 -20.29
CA TRP A 283 6.80 15.21 -19.29
C TRP A 283 6.83 14.05 -18.29
N LEU A 284 5.68 13.60 -17.82
CA LEU A 284 5.59 12.47 -16.90
C LEU A 284 6.10 11.16 -17.52
N TRP A 285 5.75 10.93 -18.80
CA TRP A 285 6.27 9.79 -19.57
C TRP A 285 7.79 9.87 -19.77
N ASP A 286 8.31 11.04 -20.13
CA ASP A 286 9.76 11.26 -20.32
C ASP A 286 10.54 11.05 -19.02
N ALA A 287 9.96 11.49 -17.89
CA ALA A 287 10.55 11.26 -16.58
C ALA A 287 10.58 9.75 -16.23
N GLY A 288 9.50 9.00 -16.53
CA GLY A 288 9.48 7.55 -16.38
C GLY A 288 10.50 6.84 -17.29
N ARG A 289 10.62 7.27 -18.56
CA ARG A 289 11.62 6.76 -19.51
C ARG A 289 13.04 7.00 -19.03
N THR A 290 13.32 8.17 -18.46
CA THR A 290 14.62 8.43 -17.82
C THR A 290 14.94 7.36 -16.76
N GLY A 291 13.95 6.91 -16.01
CA GLY A 291 14.11 5.81 -15.05
C GLY A 291 14.48 4.48 -15.73
N THR A 292 13.85 4.14 -16.87
CA THR A 292 14.19 2.92 -17.63
C THR A 292 15.59 2.99 -18.25
N ASP A 293 15.98 4.17 -18.74
CA ASP A 293 17.32 4.43 -19.30
C ASP A 293 18.41 4.27 -18.23
N LEU A 294 18.16 4.80 -17.02
CA LEU A 294 19.08 4.63 -15.88
C LEU A 294 19.24 3.15 -15.46
N MET A 295 18.22 2.34 -15.68
CA MET A 295 18.29 0.88 -15.46
C MET A 295 18.98 0.14 -16.61
N GLY A 296 19.34 0.83 -17.71
CA GLY A 296 20.02 0.28 -18.87
C GLY A 296 19.13 -0.64 -19.73
N VAL A 297 17.81 -0.42 -19.70
CA VAL A 297 16.85 -1.08 -20.59
C VAL A 297 16.67 -0.22 -21.83
N ASP A 298 16.83 -0.82 -23.02
CA ASP A 298 16.78 -0.05 -24.27
C ASP A 298 15.33 0.40 -24.61
N ALA A 299 15.24 1.56 -25.31
CA ALA A 299 13.96 2.17 -25.63
C ALA A 299 13.09 1.27 -26.54
N PHE A 300 13.71 0.48 -27.44
CA PHE A 300 12.97 -0.43 -28.32
C PHE A 300 12.20 -1.48 -27.53
N THR A 301 12.82 -2.09 -26.51
CA THR A 301 12.19 -3.08 -25.65
C THR A 301 10.98 -2.48 -24.91
N VAL A 302 11.11 -1.27 -24.39
CA VAL A 302 10.01 -0.54 -23.72
C VAL A 302 8.89 -0.23 -24.72
N ASP A 303 9.23 0.28 -25.91
CA ASP A 303 8.27 0.64 -26.97
C ASP A 303 7.55 -0.59 -27.54
N LEU A 304 8.23 -1.73 -27.62
CA LEU A 304 7.60 -3.00 -27.96
C LEU A 304 6.52 -3.37 -26.93
N GLY A 305 6.82 -3.24 -25.65
CA GLY A 305 5.85 -3.47 -24.57
C GLY A 305 4.66 -2.53 -24.64
N LEU A 306 4.89 -1.25 -24.90
CA LEU A 306 3.83 -0.26 -25.11
C LEU A 306 2.95 -0.66 -26.30
N LEU A 307 3.55 -0.99 -27.46
CA LEU A 307 2.82 -1.42 -28.67
C LEU A 307 1.97 -2.66 -28.43
N LEU A 308 2.51 -3.64 -27.73
CA LEU A 308 1.81 -4.90 -27.40
C LEU A 308 0.68 -4.68 -26.39
N SER A 309 0.77 -3.63 -25.58
CA SER A 309 -0.18 -3.31 -24.51
C SER A 309 -1.18 -2.22 -24.91
N GLU A 310 -1.09 -1.64 -26.11
CA GLU A 310 -2.06 -0.67 -26.60
C GLU A 310 -3.44 -1.32 -26.81
N LEU A 311 -4.41 -0.90 -26.00
CA LEU A 311 -5.84 -1.23 -26.15
C LEU A 311 -6.51 -0.30 -27.16
N ARG A 312 -5.95 -0.12 -28.36
CA ARG A 312 -6.69 0.57 -29.42
C ARG A 312 -7.82 -0.34 -29.91
N LEU A 313 -9.05 0.00 -29.54
CA LEU A 313 -10.25 -0.50 -30.20
C LEU A 313 -10.30 0.15 -31.58
N THR A 314 -9.67 -0.49 -32.58
CA THR A 314 -9.84 -0.13 -34.01
C THR A 314 -11.20 -0.58 -34.49
#